data_2d2d85987fe41e232d89a851654c7a38
#
_entry.id   2d2d85987fe41e232d89a851654c7a38
#
_cell.length_a   1.000
_cell.length_b   1.000
_cell.length_c   1.000
_cell.angle_alpha   90.00
_cell.angle_beta   90.00
_cell.angle_gamma   90.00
#
_symmetry.space_group_name_H-M   'P 1'
#
loop_
_entity.id
_entity.type
_entity.pdbx_description
1 polymer ?
#
loop_
_entity_poly.entity_id
_entity_poly.type
_entity_poly.pdbx_seq_one_letter_code
_entity_poly.pdbx_strand_id
1 'polypeptide(L)'
;MDPNSVVDPVAAVVAALDGKQGSRWIGVDGKGATGKTGLADRIAAALPRSVVVHVDDFARPDLQGWERDRFVRQVLMPLLAGRPGRYQRWDFDRDVGAEWYTVPVGVPVIVEGVSATDERLGVPWDFTIWIEVPYRVRLARALERDGPERMDRWLTDWMPSEDAYEAAQRPQDRVDLVYRPPDAA
;
A
#
# COMPACT_ATOMS: atom_id res chain seq x y z
N MET A 1 -27.15 2.48 -15.98
CA MET A 1 -26.08 2.57 -14.96
C MET A 1 -25.94 4.03 -14.58
N ASP A 2 -26.12 4.33 -13.31
CA ASP A 2 -25.96 5.68 -12.79
C ASP A 2 -24.48 6.10 -12.95
N PRO A 3 -24.17 7.17 -13.73
CA PRO A 3 -22.78 7.62 -13.92
C PRO A 3 -22.12 8.13 -12.64
N ASN A 4 -22.86 8.18 -11.53
CA ASN A 4 -22.38 8.62 -10.22
C ASN A 4 -22.22 7.46 -9.22
N SER A 5 -22.32 6.22 -9.64
CA SER A 5 -22.10 5.06 -8.76
C SER A 5 -20.62 4.99 -8.41
N VAL A 6 -20.25 5.45 -7.23
CA VAL A 6 -18.91 5.24 -6.67
C VAL A 6 -18.71 3.74 -6.49
N VAL A 7 -17.77 3.17 -7.25
CA VAL A 7 -17.43 1.76 -7.11
C VAL A 7 -16.91 1.51 -5.69
N ASP A 8 -17.54 0.59 -4.95
CA ASP A 8 -16.99 0.16 -3.66
C ASP A 8 -15.70 -0.65 -3.88
N PRO A 9 -14.54 -0.13 -3.44
CA PRO A 9 -13.26 -0.79 -3.68
C PRO A 9 -13.17 -2.17 -3.00
N VAL A 10 -13.85 -2.38 -1.88
CA VAL A 10 -13.87 -3.68 -1.19
C VAL A 10 -14.63 -4.72 -2.01
N ALA A 11 -15.81 -4.35 -2.49
CA ALA A 11 -16.62 -5.24 -3.33
C ALA A 11 -15.89 -5.57 -4.65
N ALA A 12 -15.18 -4.60 -5.25
CA ALA A 12 -14.40 -4.81 -6.47
C ALA A 12 -13.28 -5.83 -6.25
N VAL A 13 -12.52 -5.71 -5.16
CA VAL A 13 -11.46 -6.67 -4.79
C VAL A 13 -12.05 -8.07 -4.56
N VAL A 14 -13.12 -8.18 -3.78
CA VAL A 14 -13.77 -9.49 -3.50
C VAL A 14 -14.20 -10.17 -4.79
N ALA A 15 -14.84 -9.42 -5.69
CA ALA A 15 -15.28 -9.95 -7.00
C ALA A 15 -14.09 -10.36 -7.88
N ALA A 16 -13.00 -9.60 -7.90
CA ALA A 16 -11.81 -9.91 -8.70
C ALA A 16 -11.06 -11.16 -8.23
N LEU A 17 -11.22 -11.52 -6.94
CA LEU A 17 -10.59 -12.71 -6.36
C LEU A 17 -11.48 -13.95 -6.35
N ASP A 18 -12.74 -13.82 -6.76
CA ASP A 18 -13.68 -14.94 -6.75
C ASP A 18 -13.16 -16.10 -7.63
N GLY A 19 -13.23 -17.32 -7.09
CA GLY A 19 -12.73 -18.54 -7.73
C GLY A 19 -11.21 -18.69 -7.80
N LYS A 20 -10.42 -17.66 -7.47
CA LYS A 20 -8.95 -17.74 -7.49
C LYS A 20 -8.40 -18.53 -6.29
N GLN A 21 -7.36 -19.31 -6.54
CA GLN A 21 -6.68 -20.14 -5.55
C GLN A 21 -5.22 -19.70 -5.36
N GLY A 22 -4.60 -20.17 -4.27
CA GLY A 22 -3.21 -19.84 -3.96
C GLY A 22 -3.04 -18.48 -3.28
N SER A 23 -1.81 -17.95 -3.28
CA SER A 23 -1.55 -16.59 -2.83
C SER A 23 -2.07 -15.60 -3.87
N ARG A 24 -2.89 -14.65 -3.44
CA ARG A 24 -3.52 -13.63 -4.28
C ARG A 24 -3.01 -12.27 -3.84
N TRP A 25 -2.62 -11.44 -4.78
CA TRP A 25 -1.92 -10.20 -4.51
C TRP A 25 -2.81 -8.99 -4.76
N ILE A 26 -3.04 -8.20 -3.73
CA ILE A 26 -3.80 -6.96 -3.80
C ILE A 26 -2.85 -5.80 -3.48
N GLY A 27 -2.76 -4.83 -4.39
CA GLY A 27 -2.01 -3.60 -4.19
C GLY A 27 -2.92 -2.44 -3.81
N VAL A 28 -2.63 -1.76 -2.70
CA VAL A 28 -3.31 -0.52 -2.29
C VAL A 28 -2.28 0.59 -2.24
N ASP A 29 -2.24 1.39 -3.28
CA ASP A 29 -1.26 2.46 -3.47
C ASP A 29 -1.93 3.84 -3.44
N GLY A 30 -1.14 4.85 -3.33
CA GLY A 30 -1.56 6.25 -3.26
C GLY A 30 -0.57 7.06 -2.44
N LYS A 31 -0.63 8.36 -2.57
CA LYS A 31 0.23 9.28 -1.82
C LYS A 31 -0.02 9.21 -0.31
N GLY A 32 0.84 9.80 0.49
CA GLY A 32 0.68 9.88 1.94
C GLY A 32 -0.63 10.52 2.38
N ALA A 33 -1.18 10.09 3.50
CA ALA A 33 -2.42 10.57 4.10
C ALA A 33 -3.69 10.40 3.23
N THR A 34 -3.71 9.46 2.27
CA THR A 34 -4.88 9.15 1.44
C THR A 34 -5.86 8.16 2.07
N GLY A 35 -5.48 7.50 3.18
CA GLY A 35 -6.33 6.51 3.86
C GLY A 35 -6.13 5.06 3.39
N LYS A 36 -4.96 4.75 2.83
CA LYS A 36 -4.60 3.40 2.35
C LYS A 36 -4.78 2.32 3.42
N THR A 37 -4.23 2.55 4.60
CA THR A 37 -4.29 1.58 5.70
C THR A 37 -5.74 1.26 6.09
N GLY A 38 -6.60 2.28 6.22
CA GLY A 38 -8.01 2.04 6.52
C GLY A 38 -8.75 1.28 5.41
N LEU A 39 -8.39 1.48 4.14
CA LEU A 39 -8.94 0.67 3.04
C LEU A 39 -8.39 -0.75 3.09
N ALA A 40 -7.10 -0.94 3.32
CA ALA A 40 -6.48 -2.27 3.43
C ALA A 40 -7.10 -3.09 4.57
N ASP A 41 -7.38 -2.46 5.72
CA ASP A 41 -8.08 -3.10 6.85
C ASP A 41 -9.50 -3.53 6.49
N ARG A 42 -10.25 -2.68 5.76
CA ARG A 42 -11.59 -3.03 5.27
C ARG A 42 -11.55 -4.19 4.28
N ILE A 43 -10.57 -4.22 3.37
CA ILE A 43 -10.36 -5.34 2.45
C ILE A 43 -10.02 -6.60 3.23
N ALA A 44 -9.11 -6.51 4.21
CA ALA A 44 -8.72 -7.64 5.04
C ALA A 44 -9.91 -8.22 5.83
N ALA A 45 -10.77 -7.36 6.36
CA ALA A 45 -11.99 -7.80 7.06
C ALA A 45 -12.97 -8.56 6.14
N ALA A 46 -13.01 -8.23 4.84
CA ALA A 46 -13.84 -8.89 3.84
C ALA A 46 -13.21 -10.19 3.27
N LEU A 47 -11.90 -10.36 3.43
CA LEU A 47 -11.15 -11.53 2.91
C LEU A 47 -10.62 -12.39 4.05
N PRO A 48 -11.28 -13.50 4.42
CA PRO A 48 -10.84 -14.37 5.51
C PRO A 48 -9.40 -14.86 5.32
N ARG A 49 -8.63 -14.85 6.39
CA ARG A 49 -7.21 -15.26 6.45
C ARG A 49 -6.24 -14.39 5.64
N SER A 50 -6.67 -13.26 5.10
CA SER A 50 -5.75 -12.33 4.43
C SER A 50 -4.71 -11.78 5.39
N VAL A 51 -3.58 -11.34 4.82
CA VAL A 51 -2.50 -10.65 5.55
C VAL A 51 -2.25 -9.30 4.91
N VAL A 52 -2.14 -8.27 5.74
CA VAL A 52 -1.71 -6.94 5.29
C VAL A 52 -0.19 -6.83 5.49
N VAL A 53 0.50 -6.40 4.46
CA VAL A 53 1.93 -6.08 4.47
C VAL A 53 2.06 -4.58 4.21
N HIS A 54 2.51 -3.84 5.21
CA HIS A 54 2.74 -2.41 5.11
C HIS A 54 4.13 -2.15 4.52
N VAL A 55 4.23 -1.36 3.45
CA VAL A 55 5.54 -1.02 2.90
C VAL A 55 6.37 -0.18 3.88
N ASP A 56 5.70 0.53 4.79
CA ASP A 56 6.36 1.30 5.85
C ASP A 56 7.14 0.42 6.83
N ASP A 57 6.81 -0.88 6.95
CA ASP A 57 7.61 -1.85 7.72
C ASP A 57 9.02 -2.07 7.14
N PHE A 58 9.22 -1.64 5.90
CA PHE A 58 10.49 -1.72 5.17
C PHE A 58 11.16 -0.35 5.02
N ALA A 59 10.56 0.73 5.54
CA ALA A 59 11.15 2.06 5.49
C ALA A 59 12.26 2.21 6.54
N ARG A 60 13.29 2.99 6.20
CA ARG A 60 14.40 3.32 7.10
C ARG A 60 14.73 4.81 7.01
N PRO A 61 15.21 5.42 8.11
CA PRO A 61 15.52 6.86 8.12
C PRO A 61 16.62 7.29 7.14
N ASP A 62 17.55 6.38 6.82
CA ASP A 62 18.69 6.61 5.94
C ASP A 62 18.39 6.36 4.45
N LEU A 63 17.15 5.95 4.13
CA LEU A 63 16.73 5.66 2.76
C LEU A 63 15.59 6.58 2.31
N GLN A 64 15.64 6.99 1.06
CA GLN A 64 14.48 7.60 0.42
C GLN A 64 13.49 6.51 0.00
N GLY A 65 12.27 6.57 0.56
CA GLY A 65 11.24 5.55 0.37
C GLY A 65 11.46 4.34 1.30
N TRP A 66 11.45 3.14 0.73
CA TRP A 66 11.53 1.89 1.50
C TRP A 66 12.37 0.82 0.79
N GLU A 67 12.84 -0.19 1.53
CA GLU A 67 13.72 -1.27 1.05
C GLU A 67 12.95 -2.29 0.18
N ARG A 68 12.70 -1.97 -1.10
CA ARG A 68 12.01 -2.84 -2.07
C ARG A 68 12.66 -4.22 -2.18
N ASP A 69 13.97 -4.27 -2.24
CA ASP A 69 14.72 -5.53 -2.35
C ASP A 69 14.51 -6.43 -1.12
N ARG A 70 14.33 -5.84 0.06
CA ARG A 70 14.04 -6.60 1.28
C ARG A 70 12.65 -7.23 1.22
N PHE A 71 11.64 -6.48 0.78
CA PHE A 71 10.30 -7.02 0.53
C PHE A 71 10.35 -8.17 -0.50
N VAL A 72 11.02 -7.96 -1.63
CA VAL A 72 11.14 -9.00 -2.67
C VAL A 72 11.78 -10.26 -2.10
N ARG A 73 12.90 -10.16 -1.39
CA ARG A 73 13.60 -11.32 -0.83
C ARG A 73 12.85 -11.99 0.31
N GLN A 74 12.19 -11.23 1.17
CA GLN A 74 11.61 -11.74 2.43
C GLN A 74 10.13 -12.12 2.29
N VAL A 75 9.39 -11.51 1.37
CA VAL A 75 7.95 -11.74 1.18
C VAL A 75 7.66 -12.34 -0.19
N LEU A 76 7.96 -11.61 -1.27
CA LEU A 76 7.51 -11.98 -2.62
C LEU A 76 8.12 -13.32 -3.09
N MET A 77 9.45 -13.41 -3.13
CA MET A 77 10.14 -14.61 -3.65
C MET A 77 9.81 -15.89 -2.87
N PRO A 78 9.77 -15.89 -1.52
CA PRO A 78 9.31 -17.06 -0.77
C PRO A 78 7.89 -17.50 -1.15
N LEU A 79 6.93 -16.57 -1.24
CA LEU A 79 5.55 -16.89 -1.56
C LEU A 79 5.38 -17.42 -2.99
N LEU A 80 6.10 -16.85 -3.96
CA LEU A 80 6.13 -17.36 -5.35
C LEU A 80 6.73 -18.78 -5.43
N ALA A 81 7.66 -19.11 -4.52
CA ALA A 81 8.23 -20.44 -4.38
C ALA A 81 7.40 -21.40 -3.51
N GLY A 82 6.16 -21.04 -3.16
CA GLY A 82 5.28 -21.87 -2.32
C GLY A 82 5.75 -22.01 -0.87
N ARG A 83 6.55 -21.09 -0.38
CA ARG A 83 7.08 -21.04 1.00
C ARG A 83 6.57 -19.80 1.73
N PRO A 84 6.36 -19.83 3.05
CA PRO A 84 5.98 -18.64 3.81
C PRO A 84 7.04 -17.54 3.70
N GLY A 85 6.57 -16.31 3.55
CA GLY A 85 7.40 -15.12 3.73
C GLY A 85 7.66 -14.86 5.21
N ARG A 86 8.81 -14.28 5.55
CA ARG A 86 9.10 -13.82 6.91
C ARG A 86 9.94 -12.57 6.86
N TYR A 87 9.43 -11.48 7.46
CA TYR A 87 10.14 -10.21 7.49
C TYR A 87 10.09 -9.58 8.90
N GLN A 88 11.07 -8.71 9.16
CA GLN A 88 11.12 -7.93 10.38
C GLN A 88 10.64 -6.51 10.08
N ARG A 89 9.65 -6.00 10.84
CA ARG A 89 9.26 -4.60 10.79
C ARG A 89 10.45 -3.73 11.23
N TRP A 90 10.66 -2.63 10.56
CA TRP A 90 11.61 -1.62 11.00
C TRP A 90 10.88 -0.54 11.79
N ASP A 91 11.35 -0.25 12.99
CA ASP A 91 10.88 0.90 13.76
C ASP A 91 11.62 2.14 13.26
N PHE A 92 10.94 2.91 12.44
CA PHE A 92 11.52 4.06 11.76
C PHE A 92 11.99 5.15 12.72
N ASP A 93 11.26 5.40 13.81
CA ASP A 93 11.58 6.46 14.76
C ASP A 93 12.76 6.08 15.66
N ARG A 94 12.93 4.79 15.97
CA ARG A 94 14.03 4.27 16.78
C ARG A 94 15.21 3.79 15.96
N ASP A 95 15.03 3.65 14.65
CA ASP A 95 16.00 3.11 13.70
C ASP A 95 16.52 1.71 14.09
N VAL A 96 15.62 0.81 14.45
CA VAL A 96 15.93 -0.56 14.87
C VAL A 96 14.93 -1.56 14.30
N GLY A 97 15.38 -2.83 14.16
CA GLY A 97 14.47 -3.94 13.89
C GLY A 97 13.51 -4.18 15.06
N ALA A 98 12.23 -4.33 14.74
CA ALA A 98 11.14 -4.59 15.69
C ALA A 98 10.61 -6.03 15.56
N GLU A 99 9.30 -6.22 15.54
CA GLU A 99 8.67 -7.54 15.50
C GLU A 99 8.92 -8.27 14.18
N TRP A 100 8.89 -9.61 14.26
CA TRP A 100 8.90 -10.47 13.08
C TRP A 100 7.49 -10.87 12.68
N TYR A 101 7.18 -10.69 11.41
CA TYR A 101 5.92 -11.14 10.81
C TYR A 101 6.12 -12.33 9.88
N THR A 102 5.12 -13.20 9.82
CA THR A 102 5.07 -14.32 8.89
C THR A 102 3.90 -14.14 7.94
N VAL A 103 4.16 -14.26 6.64
CA VAL A 103 3.14 -14.23 5.58
C VAL A 103 2.92 -15.65 5.08
N PRO A 104 1.77 -16.30 5.41
CA PRO A 104 1.49 -17.67 5.00
C PRO A 104 1.29 -17.79 3.49
N VAL A 105 1.52 -18.97 2.94
CA VAL A 105 1.15 -19.30 1.55
C VAL A 105 -0.33 -19.57 1.41
N GLY A 106 -0.85 -19.33 0.21
CA GLY A 106 -2.23 -19.69 -0.13
C GLY A 106 -3.30 -18.77 0.44
N VAL A 107 -2.92 -17.59 0.91
CA VAL A 107 -3.83 -16.55 1.43
C VAL A 107 -3.80 -15.30 0.57
N PRO A 108 -4.82 -14.43 0.63
CA PRO A 108 -4.71 -13.09 0.06
C PRO A 108 -3.64 -12.28 0.79
N VAL A 109 -2.79 -11.60 0.04
CA VAL A 109 -1.75 -10.70 0.55
C VAL A 109 -2.06 -9.29 0.05
N ILE A 110 -2.36 -8.42 0.97
CA ILE A 110 -2.65 -7.01 0.70
C ILE A 110 -1.37 -6.24 0.98
N VAL A 111 -0.76 -5.68 -0.04
CA VAL A 111 0.42 -4.81 0.11
C VAL A 111 -0.06 -3.37 0.02
N GLU A 112 0.14 -2.60 1.09
CA GLU A 112 -0.33 -1.23 1.14
C GLU A 112 0.80 -0.24 1.48
N GLY A 113 0.72 0.94 0.93
CA GLY A 113 1.61 2.05 1.23
C GLY A 113 1.95 2.89 0.00
N VAL A 114 2.80 3.89 0.18
CA VAL A 114 3.29 4.71 -0.92
C VAL A 114 4.20 3.88 -1.81
N SER A 115 3.94 3.90 -3.11
CA SER A 115 4.63 3.09 -4.12
C SER A 115 4.53 1.56 -3.89
N ALA A 116 3.44 1.10 -3.26
CA ALA A 116 3.17 -0.33 -3.08
C ALA A 116 3.03 -1.08 -4.41
N THR A 117 2.54 -0.41 -5.46
CA THR A 117 2.40 -0.98 -6.81
C THR A 117 3.53 -0.59 -7.77
N ASP A 118 4.72 -0.25 -7.24
CA ASP A 118 5.90 0.02 -8.06
C ASP A 118 6.18 -1.16 -9.00
N GLU A 119 6.23 -0.91 -10.33
CA GLU A 119 6.42 -1.96 -11.34
C GLU A 119 7.71 -2.75 -11.17
N ARG A 120 8.74 -2.13 -10.59
CA ARG A 120 10.04 -2.76 -10.31
C ARG A 120 9.95 -3.89 -9.29
N LEU A 121 8.87 -3.99 -8.52
CA LEU A 121 8.67 -5.11 -7.58
C LEU A 121 8.40 -6.43 -8.29
N GLY A 122 7.80 -6.40 -9.49
CA GLY A 122 7.46 -7.61 -10.24
C GLY A 122 6.40 -8.48 -9.56
N VAL A 123 5.54 -7.89 -8.73
CA VAL A 123 4.44 -8.62 -8.07
C VAL A 123 3.38 -8.98 -9.11
N PRO A 124 2.92 -10.25 -9.17
CA PRO A 124 1.84 -10.67 -10.06
C PRO A 124 0.48 -10.27 -9.47
N TRP A 125 0.14 -9.01 -9.58
CA TRP A 125 -1.08 -8.45 -9.00
C TRP A 125 -2.35 -9.14 -9.54
N ASP A 126 -3.27 -9.47 -8.64
CA ASP A 126 -4.63 -9.91 -8.95
C ASP A 126 -5.60 -8.73 -9.00
N PHE A 127 -5.33 -7.70 -8.20
CA PHE A 127 -6.07 -6.44 -8.22
C PHE A 127 -5.26 -5.31 -7.61
N THR A 128 -5.32 -4.13 -8.22
CA THR A 128 -4.58 -2.96 -7.78
C THR A 128 -5.49 -1.74 -7.65
N ILE A 129 -5.24 -0.93 -6.62
CA ILE A 129 -6.00 0.28 -6.34
C ILE A 129 -5.04 1.45 -6.17
N TRP A 130 -5.31 2.56 -6.85
CA TRP A 130 -4.73 3.85 -6.55
C TRP A 130 -5.75 4.72 -5.83
N ILE A 131 -5.40 5.24 -4.63
CA ILE A 131 -6.25 6.16 -3.90
C ILE A 131 -5.85 7.60 -4.22
N GLU A 132 -6.76 8.34 -4.82
CA GLU A 132 -6.57 9.72 -5.19
C GLU A 132 -7.29 10.65 -4.21
N VAL A 133 -6.53 11.54 -3.56
CA VAL A 133 -7.03 12.54 -2.62
C VAL A 133 -6.33 13.86 -2.91
N PRO A 134 -7.07 14.99 -2.95
CA PRO A 134 -6.50 16.31 -3.22
C PRO A 134 -5.38 16.68 -2.24
N TYR A 135 -4.37 17.38 -2.73
CA TYR A 135 -3.20 17.79 -1.95
C TYR A 135 -3.56 18.46 -0.62
N ARG A 136 -4.51 19.41 -0.64
CA ARG A 136 -4.92 20.15 0.57
C ARG A 136 -5.48 19.25 1.65
N VAL A 137 -6.27 18.24 1.25
CA VAL A 137 -6.87 17.28 2.17
C VAL A 137 -5.79 16.38 2.78
N ARG A 138 -4.86 15.90 1.97
CA ARG A 138 -3.73 15.09 2.44
C ARG A 138 -2.85 15.86 3.41
N LEU A 139 -2.51 17.12 3.10
CA LEU A 139 -1.69 17.98 3.95
C LEU A 139 -2.37 18.23 5.31
N ALA A 140 -3.68 18.51 5.32
CA ALA A 140 -4.44 18.69 6.55
C ALA A 140 -4.45 17.41 7.42
N ARG A 141 -4.70 16.26 6.81
CA ARG A 141 -4.68 14.94 7.50
C ARG A 141 -3.27 14.60 8.02
N ALA A 142 -2.22 14.92 7.27
CA ALA A 142 -0.83 14.73 7.69
C ALA A 142 -0.50 15.58 8.91
N LEU A 143 -0.90 16.87 8.90
CA LEU A 143 -0.69 17.78 10.03
C LEU A 143 -1.45 17.32 11.29
N GLU A 144 -2.69 16.87 11.13
CA GLU A 144 -3.51 16.37 12.23
C GLU A 144 -2.90 15.09 12.86
N ARG A 145 -2.40 14.17 12.05
CA ARG A 145 -1.84 12.88 12.49
C ARG A 145 -0.46 13.01 13.10
N ASP A 146 0.43 13.74 12.44
CA ASP A 146 1.87 13.72 12.72
C ASP A 146 2.36 14.97 13.48
N GLY A 147 1.52 16.00 13.58
CA GLY A 147 1.85 17.26 14.24
C GLY A 147 2.69 18.23 13.39
N PRO A 148 2.83 19.48 13.85
CA PRO A 148 3.57 20.50 13.14
C PRO A 148 5.09 20.23 13.06
N GLU A 149 5.64 19.45 13.99
CA GLU A 149 7.06 19.11 14.07
C GLU A 149 7.55 18.25 12.90
N ARG A 150 6.63 17.50 12.25
CA ARG A 150 6.96 16.69 11.05
C ARG A 150 6.63 17.38 9.74
N MET A 151 6.05 18.58 9.80
CA MET A 151 5.55 19.29 8.60
C MET A 151 6.67 19.62 7.62
N ASP A 152 7.83 20.04 8.10
CA ASP A 152 8.98 20.31 7.25
C ASP A 152 9.36 19.08 6.43
N ARG A 153 9.44 17.91 7.06
CA ARG A 153 9.73 16.65 6.37
C ARG A 153 8.64 16.24 5.36
N TRP A 154 7.38 16.53 5.65
CA TRP A 154 6.30 16.32 4.69
C TRP A 154 6.49 17.17 3.44
N LEU A 155 6.84 18.44 3.60
CA LEU A 155 6.94 19.39 2.49
C LEU A 155 8.23 19.25 1.67
N THR A 156 9.36 18.89 2.31
CA THR A 156 10.67 18.89 1.68
C THR A 156 11.16 17.50 1.23
N ASP A 157 10.60 16.42 1.78
CA ASP A 157 11.05 15.06 1.49
C ASP A 157 9.89 14.16 1.00
N TRP A 158 8.90 13.88 1.84
CA TRP A 158 7.89 12.87 1.53
C TRP A 158 7.01 13.24 0.34
N MET A 159 6.33 14.39 0.38
CA MET A 159 5.46 14.80 -0.73
C MET A 159 6.20 14.97 -2.06
N PRO A 160 7.39 15.58 -2.12
CA PRO A 160 8.16 15.63 -3.36
C PRO A 160 8.56 14.24 -3.90
N SER A 161 8.90 13.29 -3.02
CA SER A 161 9.25 11.93 -3.44
C SER A 161 8.03 11.16 -3.98
N GLU A 162 6.86 11.37 -3.38
CA GLU A 162 5.59 10.82 -3.85
C GLU A 162 5.19 11.39 -5.23
N ASP A 163 5.38 12.70 -5.43
CA ASP A 163 5.11 13.35 -6.71
C ASP A 163 6.08 12.86 -7.79
N ALA A 164 7.34 12.63 -7.45
CA ALA A 164 8.33 12.05 -8.36
C ALA A 164 7.96 10.60 -8.76
N TYR A 165 7.50 9.79 -7.81
CA TYR A 165 7.01 8.44 -8.10
C TYR A 165 5.79 8.46 -9.04
N GLU A 166 4.79 9.29 -8.73
CA GLU A 166 3.59 9.41 -9.58
C GLU A 166 3.96 9.87 -10.99
N ALA A 167 4.82 10.88 -11.10
CA ALA A 167 5.26 11.38 -12.41
C ALA A 167 6.03 10.33 -13.23
N ALA A 168 6.86 9.52 -12.55
CA ALA A 168 7.71 8.52 -13.22
C ALA A 168 6.93 7.27 -13.65
N GLN A 169 5.99 6.80 -12.84
CA GLN A 169 5.33 5.51 -13.07
C GLN A 169 3.83 5.59 -13.38
N ARG A 170 3.22 6.77 -13.19
CA ARG A 170 1.80 7.02 -13.49
C ARG A 170 0.88 5.88 -13.02
N PRO A 171 0.91 5.50 -11.72
CA PRO A 171 0.18 4.34 -11.22
C PRO A 171 -1.31 4.40 -11.52
N GLN A 172 -1.91 5.60 -11.53
CA GLN A 172 -3.32 5.83 -11.86
C GLN A 172 -3.72 5.36 -13.27
N ASP A 173 -2.77 5.24 -14.21
CA ASP A 173 -3.06 4.84 -15.59
C ASP A 173 -3.02 3.30 -15.79
N ARG A 174 -2.50 2.57 -14.80
CA ARG A 174 -2.24 1.12 -14.92
C ARG A 174 -2.90 0.26 -13.84
N VAL A 175 -3.46 0.86 -12.80
CA VAL A 175 -4.21 0.13 -11.76
C VAL A 175 -5.58 -0.28 -12.26
N ASP A 176 -6.16 -1.32 -11.63
CA ASP A 176 -7.50 -1.79 -11.96
C ASP A 176 -8.59 -0.81 -11.49
N LEU A 177 -8.32 -0.06 -10.41
CA LEU A 177 -9.26 0.91 -9.85
C LEU A 177 -8.56 2.18 -9.34
N VAL A 178 -8.99 3.33 -9.85
CA VAL A 178 -8.71 4.62 -9.21
C VAL A 178 -9.86 4.96 -8.27
N TYR A 179 -9.58 4.95 -6.97
CA TYR A 179 -10.57 5.21 -5.93
C TYR A 179 -10.45 6.64 -5.39
N ARG A 180 -11.55 7.38 -5.44
CA ARG A 180 -11.70 8.73 -4.87
C ARG A 180 -12.66 8.66 -3.70
N PRO A 181 -12.17 8.69 -2.46
CA PRO A 181 -13.04 8.64 -1.28
C PRO A 181 -14.03 9.81 -1.26
N PRO A 182 -15.31 9.59 -0.93
CA PRO A 182 -16.31 10.66 -0.96
C PRO A 182 -16.07 11.77 0.10
N ASP A 183 -15.38 11.44 1.17
CA ASP A 183 -14.96 12.38 2.24
C ASP A 183 -13.69 13.18 1.90
N ALA A 184 -13.16 13.01 0.69
CA ALA A 184 -11.96 13.70 0.21
C ALA A 184 -12.25 14.81 -0.81
N ALA A 185 -13.52 15.16 -1.01
CA ALA A 185 -13.94 16.19 -1.96
C ALA A 185 -13.78 17.62 -1.39
#